data_f2c9538c806c922eed24ac146f136283
#
_entry.id   f2c9538c806c922eed24ac146f136283
#
_cell.length_a   1.000
_cell.length_b   1.000
_cell.length_c   1.000
_cell.angle_alpha   90.00
_cell.angle_beta   90.00
_cell.angle_gamma   90.00
#
_symmetry.space_group_name_H-M   'P 1'
#
loop_
_entity.id
_entity.type
_entity.pdbx_description
1 polymer ?
#
loop_
_entity_poly.entity_id
_entity_poly.type
_entity_poly.pdbx_seq_one_letter_code
_entity_poly.pdbx_strand_id
1 'polypeptide(L)'
;MQMSKQGQEMFLNFILQRVKEDKVEEAKELLSENFKKQDEGTFTKEDIEQFIPKMMSLLKPEKLEEVKAIAMKFSGDFLQN
;
A
#
# COMPACT_ATOMS: atom_id res chain seq x y z
N MET A 1 9.02 8.57 -7.91
CA MET A 1 9.96 7.98 -6.92
C MET A 1 9.50 6.59 -6.50
N GLN A 2 10.42 5.66 -6.41
CA GLN A 2 10.13 4.29 -5.96
C GLN A 2 10.58 4.10 -4.52
N MET A 3 9.85 3.26 -3.81
CA MET A 3 10.28 2.85 -2.48
C MET A 3 11.46 1.89 -2.58
N SER A 4 12.40 2.00 -1.66
CA SER A 4 13.49 1.03 -1.58
C SER A 4 12.93 -0.33 -1.16
N LYS A 5 13.70 -1.40 -1.34
CA LYS A 5 13.28 -2.73 -0.89
C LYS A 5 13.00 -2.73 0.60
N GLN A 6 13.84 -2.08 1.37
CA GLN A 6 13.63 -1.97 2.81
C GLN A 6 12.34 -1.21 3.12
N GLY A 7 12.10 -0.12 2.41
CA GLY A 7 10.86 0.64 2.58
C GLY A 7 9.62 -0.18 2.25
N GLN A 8 9.70 -0.98 1.19
CA GLN A 8 8.60 -1.86 0.81
C GLN A 8 8.31 -2.89 1.90
N GLU A 9 9.35 -3.48 2.48
CA GLU A 9 9.18 -4.45 3.56
C GLU A 9 8.58 -3.82 4.79
N MET A 10 9.03 -2.61 5.14
CA MET A 10 8.49 -1.91 6.30
C MET A 10 7.02 -1.56 6.10
N PHE A 11 6.67 -1.10 4.91
CA PHE A 11 5.28 -0.78 4.60
C PHE A 11 4.41 -2.03 4.62
N LEU A 12 4.90 -3.12 4.04
CA LEU A 12 4.20 -4.40 4.06
C LEU A 12 3.90 -4.84 5.50
N ASN A 13 4.91 -4.83 6.36
CA ASN A 13 4.74 -5.22 7.76
C ASN A 13 3.76 -4.31 8.48
N PHE A 14 3.84 -3.00 8.22
CA PHE A 14 2.92 -2.03 8.80
C PHE A 14 1.47 -2.37 8.43
N ILE A 15 1.23 -2.65 7.16
CA ILE A 15 -0.11 -2.96 6.67
C ILE A 15 -0.61 -4.31 7.21
N LEU A 16 0.25 -5.33 7.20
CA LEU A 16 -0.16 -6.67 7.64
C LEU A 16 -0.56 -6.73 9.12
N GLN A 17 -0.03 -5.81 9.93
CA GLN A 17 -0.42 -5.73 11.33
C GLN A 17 -1.80 -5.08 11.51
N ARG A 18 -2.31 -4.46 10.47
CA ARG A 18 -3.54 -3.65 10.53
C ARG A 18 -4.67 -4.18 9.67
N VAL A 19 -4.41 -5.23 8.89
CA VAL A 19 -5.47 -5.86 8.09
C VAL A 19 -6.28 -6.84 8.94
N LYS A 20 -7.48 -7.14 8.48
CA LYS A 20 -8.32 -8.15 9.11
C LYS A 20 -7.62 -9.50 9.03
N GLU A 21 -7.79 -10.32 10.07
CA GLU A 21 -7.08 -11.61 10.15
C GLU A 21 -7.36 -12.52 8.96
N ASP A 22 -8.57 -12.49 8.43
CA ASP A 22 -8.96 -13.32 7.29
C ASP A 22 -8.60 -12.69 5.95
N LYS A 23 -7.95 -11.52 5.95
CA LYS A 23 -7.59 -10.79 4.73
C LYS A 23 -6.08 -10.65 4.54
N VAL A 24 -5.29 -11.29 5.37
CA VAL A 24 -3.83 -11.14 5.30
C VAL A 24 -3.28 -11.57 3.94
N GLU A 25 -3.74 -12.69 3.41
CA GLU A 25 -3.24 -13.18 2.12
C GLU A 25 -3.61 -12.23 0.97
N GLU A 26 -4.83 -11.70 0.98
CA GLU A 26 -5.24 -10.72 -0.02
C GLU A 26 -4.39 -9.47 0.04
N ALA A 27 -4.08 -9.00 1.25
CA ALA A 27 -3.24 -7.82 1.42
C ALA A 27 -1.82 -8.07 0.89
N LYS A 28 -1.26 -9.24 1.16
CA LYS A 28 0.06 -9.59 0.64
C LYS A 28 0.08 -9.58 -0.88
N GLU A 29 -0.92 -10.16 -1.52
CA GLU A 29 -1.00 -10.18 -2.97
C GLU A 29 -1.12 -8.79 -3.54
N LEU A 30 -1.97 -7.96 -2.95
CA LEU A 30 -2.17 -6.59 -3.41
C LEU A 30 -0.89 -5.78 -3.33
N LEU A 31 -0.20 -5.86 -2.20
CA LEU A 31 1.04 -5.13 -2.00
C LEU A 31 2.15 -5.65 -2.92
N SER A 32 2.24 -6.97 -3.10
CA SER A 32 3.24 -7.55 -3.99
C SER A 32 3.07 -7.08 -5.42
N GLU A 33 1.84 -7.00 -5.90
CA GLU A 33 1.57 -6.48 -7.24
C GLU A 33 2.00 -5.03 -7.39
N ASN A 34 1.70 -4.21 -6.37
CA ASN A 34 2.09 -2.80 -6.41
C ASN A 34 3.59 -2.63 -6.40
N PHE A 35 4.28 -3.38 -5.56
CA PHE A 35 5.74 -3.30 -5.48
C PHE A 35 6.39 -3.78 -6.78
N LYS A 36 5.82 -4.80 -7.40
CA LYS A 36 6.30 -5.28 -8.69
C LYS A 36 6.17 -4.19 -9.75
N LYS A 37 5.04 -3.51 -9.79
CA LYS A 37 4.84 -2.40 -10.74
C LYS A 37 5.80 -1.27 -10.47
N GLN A 38 6.08 -0.96 -9.20
CA GLN A 38 7.07 0.05 -8.86
C GLN A 38 8.45 -0.32 -9.35
N ASP A 39 8.85 -1.57 -9.14
CA ASP A 39 10.15 -2.07 -9.58
C ASP A 39 10.28 -2.04 -11.10
N GLU A 40 9.18 -2.28 -11.81
CA GLU A 40 9.16 -2.26 -13.27
C GLU A 40 8.99 -0.87 -13.86
N GLY A 41 8.71 0.12 -13.02
CA GLY A 41 8.47 1.48 -13.46
C GLY A 41 7.11 1.69 -14.10
N THR A 42 6.15 0.79 -13.87
CA THR A 42 4.82 0.85 -14.45
C THR A 42 3.74 1.29 -13.47
N PHE A 43 4.12 1.64 -12.25
CA PHE A 43 3.17 2.07 -11.23
C PHE A 43 2.74 3.51 -11.50
N THR A 44 1.46 3.70 -11.80
CA THR A 44 0.93 4.99 -12.23
C THR A 44 0.04 5.62 -11.15
N LYS A 45 -0.35 6.87 -11.40
CA LYS A 45 -1.31 7.55 -10.54
C LYS A 45 -2.64 6.78 -10.47
N GLU A 46 -3.07 6.23 -11.60
CA GLU A 46 -4.29 5.44 -11.64
C GLU A 46 -4.19 4.20 -10.76
N ASP A 47 -3.04 3.57 -10.74
CA ASP A 47 -2.80 2.42 -9.87
C ASP A 47 -2.94 2.82 -8.40
N ILE A 48 -2.42 3.98 -8.02
CA ILE A 48 -2.54 4.49 -6.66
C ILE A 48 -4.01 4.71 -6.30
N GLU A 49 -4.77 5.32 -7.20
CA GLU A 49 -6.18 5.61 -6.97
C GLU A 49 -7.01 4.35 -6.79
N GLN A 50 -6.65 3.28 -7.49
CA GLN A 50 -7.33 1.99 -7.33
C GLN A 50 -6.86 1.23 -6.11
N PHE A 51 -5.59 1.39 -5.76
CA PHE A 51 -5.00 0.70 -4.62
C PHE A 51 -5.61 1.12 -3.29
N ILE A 52 -5.80 2.42 -3.09
CA ILE A 52 -6.26 2.95 -1.81
C ILE A 52 -7.60 2.36 -1.37
N PRO A 53 -8.67 2.39 -2.21
CA PRO A 53 -9.94 1.80 -1.77
C PRO A 53 -9.86 0.29 -1.54
N LYS A 54 -9.10 -0.42 -2.36
CA LYS A 54 -8.93 -1.86 -2.16
C LYS A 54 -8.24 -2.16 -0.84
N MET A 55 -7.16 -1.44 -0.55
CA MET A 55 -6.43 -1.62 0.69
C MET A 55 -7.32 -1.32 1.90
N MET A 56 -8.09 -0.24 1.83
CA MET A 56 -8.97 0.14 2.93
C MET A 56 -10.01 -0.92 3.23
N SER A 57 -10.51 -1.62 2.21
CA SER A 57 -11.51 -2.66 2.43
C SER A 57 -10.96 -3.86 3.18
N LEU A 58 -9.64 -4.02 3.22
CA LEU A 58 -8.98 -5.14 3.90
C LEU A 58 -8.58 -4.81 5.34
N LEU A 59 -8.62 -3.54 5.71
CA LEU A 59 -8.12 -3.09 7.00
C LEU A 59 -9.17 -3.19 8.11
N LYS A 60 -8.70 -3.31 9.35
CA LYS A 60 -9.57 -3.21 10.51
C LYS A 60 -10.16 -1.80 10.56
N PRO A 61 -11.46 -1.66 10.85
CA PRO A 61 -12.09 -0.34 10.86
C PRO A 61 -11.41 0.68 11.77
N GLU A 62 -10.93 0.27 12.93
CA GLU A 62 -10.26 1.16 13.86
C GLU A 62 -8.88 1.61 13.39
N LYS A 63 -8.36 1.00 12.32
CA LYS A 63 -7.06 1.36 11.77
C LYS A 63 -7.13 2.14 10.47
N LEU A 64 -8.33 2.36 9.94
CA LEU A 64 -8.50 3.00 8.64
C LEU A 64 -7.88 4.40 8.57
N GLU A 65 -8.12 5.23 9.58
CA GLU A 65 -7.60 6.60 9.56
C GLU A 65 -6.08 6.63 9.57
N GLU A 66 -5.47 5.78 10.38
CA GLU A 66 -4.02 5.70 10.48
C GLU A 66 -3.40 5.29 9.16
N VAL A 67 -3.94 4.24 8.54
CA VAL A 67 -3.38 3.74 7.29
C VAL A 67 -3.66 4.70 6.14
N LYS A 68 -4.83 5.31 6.12
CA LYS A 68 -5.17 6.30 5.11
C LYS A 68 -4.16 7.44 5.10
N ALA A 69 -3.81 7.96 6.28
CA ALA A 69 -2.87 9.06 6.39
C ALA A 69 -1.49 8.65 5.85
N ILE A 70 -1.04 7.45 6.19
CA ILE A 70 0.25 6.94 5.72
C ILE A 70 0.23 6.71 4.21
N ALA A 71 -0.83 6.11 3.69
CA ALA A 71 -0.94 5.83 2.26
C ALA A 71 -0.95 7.11 1.45
N MET A 72 -1.65 8.13 1.93
CA MET A 72 -1.69 9.42 1.24
C MET A 72 -0.33 10.10 1.25
N LYS A 73 0.40 9.99 2.33
CA LYS A 73 1.74 10.54 2.41
C LYS A 73 2.66 9.89 1.39
N PHE A 74 2.64 8.57 1.29
CA PHE A 74 3.47 7.87 0.31
C PHE A 74 3.05 8.20 -1.11
N SER A 75 1.74 8.30 -1.38
CA SER A 75 1.25 8.69 -2.69
C SER A 75 1.72 10.08 -3.08
N GLY A 76 1.66 11.01 -2.12
CA GLY A 76 2.13 12.37 -2.35
C GLY A 76 3.61 12.40 -2.71
N ASP A 77 4.42 11.68 -1.95
CA ASP A 77 5.86 11.58 -2.21
C ASP A 77 6.12 10.98 -3.60
N PHE A 78 5.38 9.94 -3.96
CA PHE A 78 5.53 9.30 -5.26
C PHE A 78 5.16 10.25 -6.40
N LEU A 79 4.06 10.97 -6.25
CA LEU A 79 3.55 11.84 -7.31
C LEU A 79 4.35 13.13 -7.48
N GLN A 80 5.04 13.56 -6.44
CA GLN A 80 5.85 14.79 -6.50
C GLN A 80 7.20 14.59 -7.17
N ASN A 81 7.55 13.37 -7.44
CA ASN A 81 8.79 13.06 -8.13
C ASN A 81 8.53 12.60 -9.54
#